data_7a89e2ffbd4c2172d0b4cdcf9788d832
#
_entry.id   7a89e2ffbd4c2172d0b4cdcf9788d832
#
_cell.length_a   1.000
_cell.length_b   1.000
_cell.length_c   1.000
_cell.angle_alpha   90.00
_cell.angle_beta   90.00
_cell.angle_gamma   90.00
#
_symmetry.space_group_name_H-M   'P 1'
#
loop_
_entity.id
_entity.type
_entity.pdbx_description
1 polymer ?
#
loop_
_entity_poly.entity_id
_entity_poly.type
_entity_poly.pdbx_seq_one_letter_code
_entity_poly.pdbx_strand_id
1 'polypeptide(L)'
;MPFFIEGNIGVGKSTIIRLLDECGVKTMQEPVESWTSCRNTDGKNILENFYEDPQRWAYTFQSIAFRSRVRGLDSLAPDSVAERSILTDRRVFAEVARTSGNITNVEWDDYTDWFDWVISKTDQSSKGFVYLRADPDVCHQRIQGRARAGEGGISIEYLQQLHERHDDWLLNESNVLVLDMNRQKPEDVIQPLLSFLRS
;
A
#
# COMPACT_ATOMS: atom_id res chain seq x y z
N MET A 1 15.79 -0.91 -11.89
CA MET A 1 15.03 -1.26 -10.67
C MET A 1 14.11 -0.09 -10.32
N PRO A 2 12.86 -0.32 -9.90
CA PRO A 2 11.94 0.74 -9.53
C PRO A 2 12.21 1.31 -8.13
N PHE A 3 11.61 2.47 -7.83
CA PHE A 3 11.37 2.95 -6.47
C PHE A 3 9.94 2.67 -6.04
N PHE A 4 9.70 2.54 -4.74
CA PHE A 4 8.35 2.35 -4.20
C PHE A 4 7.98 3.43 -3.20
N ILE A 5 6.77 3.98 -3.34
CA ILE A 5 6.19 4.91 -2.38
C ILE A 5 5.30 4.13 -1.41
N GLU A 6 5.69 4.15 -0.16
CA GLU A 6 5.07 3.42 0.94
C GLU A 6 4.41 4.37 1.94
N GLY A 7 3.53 3.84 2.78
CA GLY A 7 2.89 4.58 3.85
C GLY A 7 1.41 4.26 4.01
N ASN A 8 0.81 4.79 5.06
CA ASN A 8 -0.53 4.47 5.52
C ASN A 8 -1.62 4.82 4.48
N ILE A 9 -2.84 4.30 4.69
CA ILE A 9 -4.04 4.74 3.96
C ILE A 9 -4.28 6.21 4.32
N GLY A 10 -4.61 7.04 3.32
CA GLY A 10 -4.86 8.47 3.55
C GLY A 10 -3.62 9.37 3.66
N VAL A 11 -2.39 8.84 3.64
CA VAL A 11 -1.17 9.65 3.78
C VAL A 11 -0.87 10.56 2.58
N GLY A 12 -1.44 10.27 1.40
CA GLY A 12 -1.27 11.10 0.20
C GLY A 12 -0.46 10.48 -0.94
N LYS A 13 -0.19 9.16 -0.92
CA LYS A 13 0.59 8.45 -1.94
C LYS A 13 0.13 8.72 -3.38
N SER A 14 -1.16 8.52 -3.66
CA SER A 14 -1.70 8.68 -5.02
C SER A 14 -1.59 10.13 -5.51
N THR A 15 -1.59 11.12 -4.61
CA THR A 15 -1.33 12.52 -4.95
C THR A 15 0.13 12.72 -5.35
N ILE A 16 1.06 12.16 -4.61
CA ILE A 16 2.50 12.20 -4.92
C ILE A 16 2.77 11.51 -6.27
N ILE A 17 2.20 10.33 -6.51
CA ILE A 17 2.33 9.60 -7.77
C ILE A 17 1.88 10.47 -8.95
N ARG A 18 0.73 11.14 -8.84
CA ARG A 18 0.23 12.04 -9.89
C ARG A 18 1.16 13.24 -10.11
N LEU A 19 1.68 13.86 -9.05
CA LEU A 19 2.62 15.00 -9.18
C LEU A 19 3.96 14.58 -9.80
N LEU A 20 4.44 13.36 -9.51
CA LEU A 20 5.62 12.81 -10.17
C LEU A 20 5.40 12.57 -11.66
N ASP A 21 4.22 12.06 -12.04
CA ASP A 21 3.84 11.87 -13.43
C ASP A 21 3.80 13.20 -14.19
N GLU A 22 3.25 14.25 -13.58
CA GLU A 22 3.26 15.62 -14.09
C GLU A 22 4.69 16.18 -14.25
N CYS A 23 5.65 15.71 -13.45
CA CYS A 23 7.08 16.02 -13.58
C CYS A 23 7.82 15.16 -14.60
N GLY A 24 7.13 14.27 -15.33
CA GLY A 24 7.70 13.40 -16.35
C GLY A 24 8.37 12.12 -15.82
N VAL A 25 8.16 11.77 -14.55
CA VAL A 25 8.59 10.50 -13.97
C VAL A 25 7.61 9.40 -14.39
N LYS A 26 8.12 8.26 -14.85
CA LYS A 26 7.26 7.10 -15.12
C LYS A 26 6.69 6.57 -13.80
N THR A 27 5.38 6.50 -13.70
CA THR A 27 4.70 6.08 -12.47
C THR A 27 3.76 4.90 -12.69
N MET A 28 3.48 4.16 -11.62
CA MET A 28 2.45 3.13 -11.56
C MET A 28 1.61 3.32 -10.29
N GLN A 29 0.30 3.49 -10.47
CA GLN A 29 -0.65 3.59 -9.38
C GLN A 29 -1.05 2.22 -8.83
N GLU A 30 -1.52 2.19 -7.59
CA GLU A 30 -2.14 1.03 -6.99
C GLU A 30 -3.41 0.61 -7.78
N PRO A 31 -3.60 -0.71 -8.09
CA PRO A 31 -4.67 -1.17 -8.97
C PRO A 31 -6.05 -1.23 -8.28
N VAL A 32 -6.45 -0.16 -7.59
CA VAL A 32 -7.71 -0.07 -6.81
C VAL A 32 -8.96 -0.33 -7.68
N GLU A 33 -8.94 0.08 -8.95
CA GLU A 33 -10.06 -0.17 -9.85
C GLU A 33 -10.33 -1.66 -10.06
N SER A 34 -9.27 -2.49 -10.09
CA SER A 34 -9.43 -3.94 -10.19
C SER A 34 -10.13 -4.56 -8.97
N TRP A 35 -10.01 -3.91 -7.80
CA TRP A 35 -10.65 -4.35 -6.55
C TRP A 35 -12.10 -3.90 -6.45
N THR A 36 -12.40 -2.72 -6.97
CA THR A 36 -13.74 -2.13 -6.92
C THR A 36 -14.65 -2.52 -8.08
N SER A 37 -14.09 -3.06 -9.17
CA SER A 37 -14.85 -3.52 -10.34
C SER A 37 -15.55 -4.87 -10.11
N CYS A 38 -14.96 -5.77 -9.32
CA CYS A 38 -15.54 -7.06 -8.99
C CYS A 38 -16.56 -6.91 -7.86
N ARG A 39 -17.82 -7.25 -8.13
CA ARG A 39 -18.92 -7.08 -7.16
C ARG A 39 -19.56 -8.42 -6.84
N ASN A 40 -19.99 -8.55 -5.58
CA ASN A 40 -20.83 -9.65 -5.12
C ASN A 40 -22.26 -9.54 -5.68
N THR A 41 -23.06 -10.57 -5.44
CA THR A 41 -24.49 -10.61 -5.79
C THR A 41 -25.32 -9.51 -5.15
N ASP A 42 -24.88 -8.98 -4.00
CA ASP A 42 -25.46 -7.85 -3.27
C ASP A 42 -24.96 -6.48 -3.78
N GLY A 43 -24.11 -6.48 -4.83
CA GLY A 43 -23.57 -5.30 -5.47
C GLY A 43 -22.34 -4.68 -4.79
N LYS A 44 -21.90 -5.22 -3.64
CA LYS A 44 -20.71 -4.74 -2.91
C LYS A 44 -19.42 -5.23 -3.56
N ASN A 45 -18.42 -4.37 -3.62
CA ASN A 45 -17.08 -4.72 -4.06
C ASN A 45 -16.25 -5.34 -2.93
N ILE A 46 -15.03 -5.84 -3.24
CA ILE A 46 -14.21 -6.54 -2.26
C ILE A 46 -13.71 -5.63 -1.13
N LEU A 47 -13.50 -4.33 -1.38
CA LEU A 47 -13.10 -3.39 -0.34
C LEU A 47 -14.24 -3.13 0.65
N GLU A 48 -15.46 -2.91 0.13
CA GLU A 48 -16.66 -2.75 0.96
C GLU A 48 -16.89 -3.98 1.83
N ASN A 49 -16.79 -5.18 1.25
CA ASN A 49 -16.92 -6.43 1.99
C ASN A 49 -15.85 -6.59 3.07
N PHE A 50 -14.60 -6.27 2.74
CA PHE A 50 -13.48 -6.39 3.68
C PHE A 50 -13.64 -5.45 4.88
N TYR A 51 -14.01 -4.20 4.67
CA TYR A 51 -14.18 -3.25 5.79
C TYR A 51 -15.43 -3.51 6.62
N GLU A 52 -16.47 -4.15 6.06
CA GLU A 52 -17.67 -4.53 6.82
C GLU A 52 -17.48 -5.81 7.64
N ASP A 53 -16.81 -6.81 7.08
CA ASP A 53 -16.56 -8.11 7.73
C ASP A 53 -15.12 -8.59 7.44
N PRO A 54 -14.13 -8.00 8.15
CA PRO A 54 -12.73 -8.37 7.96
C PRO A 54 -12.46 -9.86 8.23
N GLN A 55 -13.15 -10.46 9.20
CA GLN A 55 -12.96 -11.87 9.55
C GLN A 55 -13.31 -12.81 8.39
N ARG A 56 -14.33 -12.47 7.61
CA ARG A 56 -14.72 -13.27 6.43
C ARG A 56 -13.86 -12.96 5.21
N TRP A 57 -13.44 -11.72 5.02
CA TRP A 57 -12.95 -11.25 3.74
C TRP A 57 -11.45 -10.90 3.70
N ALA A 58 -10.75 -10.85 4.84
CA ALA A 58 -9.36 -10.44 4.89
C ALA A 58 -8.46 -11.28 3.99
N TYR A 59 -8.50 -12.62 4.11
CA TYR A 59 -7.69 -13.51 3.28
C TYR A 59 -7.99 -13.31 1.78
N THR A 60 -9.27 -13.26 1.42
CA THR A 60 -9.69 -13.06 0.02
C THR A 60 -9.18 -11.74 -0.53
N PHE A 61 -9.34 -10.65 0.25
CA PHE A 61 -8.88 -9.33 -0.18
C PHE A 61 -7.35 -9.26 -0.27
N GLN A 62 -6.62 -9.73 0.72
CA GLN A 62 -5.15 -9.74 0.69
C GLN A 62 -4.62 -10.56 -0.49
N SER A 63 -5.23 -11.71 -0.80
CA SER A 63 -4.88 -12.53 -1.96
C SER A 63 -5.16 -11.83 -3.29
N ILE A 64 -6.25 -11.06 -3.40
CA ILE A 64 -6.57 -10.27 -4.60
C ILE A 64 -5.58 -9.10 -4.74
N ALA A 65 -5.33 -8.35 -3.67
CA ALA A 65 -4.41 -7.22 -3.67
C ALA A 65 -3.01 -7.65 -4.08
N PHE A 66 -2.46 -8.68 -3.44
CA PHE A 66 -1.16 -9.26 -3.77
C PHE A 66 -1.07 -9.70 -5.23
N ARG A 67 -2.00 -10.53 -5.71
CA ARG A 67 -1.99 -11.02 -7.11
C ARG A 67 -2.11 -9.89 -8.14
N SER A 68 -2.92 -8.87 -7.87
CA SER A 68 -3.08 -7.74 -8.78
C SER A 68 -1.79 -6.92 -8.86
N ARG A 69 -1.08 -6.75 -7.75
CA ARG A 69 0.20 -6.07 -7.69
C ARG A 69 1.31 -6.86 -8.38
N VAL A 70 1.36 -8.18 -8.16
CA VAL A 70 2.30 -9.08 -8.88
C VAL A 70 2.14 -8.95 -10.39
N ARG A 71 0.90 -8.93 -10.90
CA ARG A 71 0.66 -8.72 -12.35
C ARG A 71 1.16 -7.37 -12.86
N GLY A 72 1.20 -6.36 -12.00
CA GLY A 72 1.75 -5.05 -12.33
C GLY A 72 3.27 -5.03 -12.46
N LEU A 73 3.99 -5.98 -11.81
CA LEU A 73 5.46 -6.01 -11.84
C LEU A 73 6.04 -6.11 -13.25
N ASP A 74 5.40 -6.89 -14.13
CA ASP A 74 5.83 -7.07 -15.51
C ASP A 74 5.77 -5.76 -16.33
N SER A 75 4.97 -4.81 -15.88
CA SER A 75 4.79 -3.50 -16.51
C SER A 75 5.69 -2.42 -15.93
N LEU A 76 6.39 -2.72 -14.83
CA LEU A 76 7.29 -1.77 -14.18
C LEU A 76 8.54 -1.53 -15.01
N ALA A 77 8.66 -0.32 -15.56
CA ALA A 77 9.89 0.09 -16.22
C ALA A 77 11.03 0.28 -15.20
N PRO A 78 12.30 0.04 -15.60
CA PRO A 78 13.44 0.53 -14.83
C PRO A 78 13.30 2.03 -14.55
N ASP A 79 13.70 2.45 -13.37
CA ASP A 79 13.66 3.87 -12.94
C ASP A 79 12.26 4.49 -12.86
N SER A 80 11.22 3.64 -12.78
CA SER A 80 9.85 4.06 -12.49
C SER A 80 9.60 4.15 -10.97
N VAL A 81 8.49 4.79 -10.61
CA VAL A 81 8.01 4.88 -9.23
C VAL A 81 6.63 4.23 -9.13
N ALA A 82 6.49 3.24 -8.26
CA ALA A 82 5.23 2.54 -8.04
C ALA A 82 4.61 2.88 -6.69
N GLU A 83 3.28 2.95 -6.65
CA GLU A 83 2.53 3.05 -5.40
C GLU A 83 2.47 1.68 -4.75
N ARG A 84 3.20 1.50 -3.65
CA ARG A 84 3.44 0.28 -2.88
C ARG A 84 4.18 -0.83 -3.64
N SER A 85 4.96 -1.56 -2.90
CA SER A 85 5.60 -2.81 -3.30
C SER A 85 4.75 -4.02 -2.89
N ILE A 86 5.07 -5.20 -3.41
CA ILE A 86 4.47 -6.45 -2.92
C ILE A 86 4.91 -6.78 -1.48
N LEU A 87 6.01 -6.18 -1.00
CA LEU A 87 6.45 -6.35 0.38
C LEU A 87 5.46 -5.72 1.37
N THR A 88 4.81 -4.62 1.00
CA THR A 88 3.78 -3.98 1.82
C THR A 88 2.60 -4.90 2.06
N ASP A 89 2.17 -5.65 1.03
CA ASP A 89 1.06 -6.59 1.17
C ASP A 89 1.35 -7.61 2.27
N ARG A 90 2.56 -8.17 2.30
CA ARG A 90 2.97 -9.20 3.27
C ARG A 90 3.36 -8.63 4.63
N ARG A 91 4.22 -7.60 4.65
CA ARG A 91 4.83 -7.08 5.89
C ARG A 91 3.89 -6.19 6.70
N VAL A 92 2.91 -5.59 6.04
CA VAL A 92 2.00 -4.63 6.68
C VAL A 92 0.57 -5.17 6.68
N PHE A 93 -0.10 -5.24 5.55
CA PHE A 93 -1.54 -5.51 5.49
C PHE A 93 -1.92 -6.94 5.91
N ALA A 94 -1.27 -7.96 5.35
CA ALA A 94 -1.55 -9.35 5.70
C ALA A 94 -1.13 -9.66 7.15
N GLU A 95 -0.03 -9.06 7.62
CA GLU A 95 0.44 -9.21 9.00
C GLU A 95 -0.54 -8.58 10.01
N VAL A 96 -1.08 -7.39 9.71
CA VAL A 96 -2.13 -6.79 10.55
C VAL A 96 -3.38 -7.67 10.54
N ALA A 97 -3.82 -8.14 9.37
CA ALA A 97 -4.99 -9.00 9.28
C ALA A 97 -4.81 -10.30 10.09
N ARG A 98 -3.61 -10.90 10.07
CA ARG A 98 -3.27 -12.08 10.87
C ARG A 98 -3.28 -11.79 12.36
N THR A 99 -2.55 -10.76 12.79
CA THR A 99 -2.40 -10.44 14.22
C THR A 99 -3.70 -9.97 14.85
N SER A 100 -4.63 -9.43 14.05
CA SER A 100 -6.00 -9.10 14.46
C SER A 100 -6.96 -10.31 14.45
N GLY A 101 -6.49 -11.51 14.11
CA GLY A 101 -7.32 -12.74 14.08
C GLY A 101 -8.26 -12.84 12.88
N ASN A 102 -8.06 -12.01 11.84
CA ASN A 102 -8.90 -11.99 10.63
C ASN A 102 -8.41 -12.96 9.54
N ILE A 103 -7.27 -13.61 9.73
CA ILE A 103 -6.70 -14.65 8.87
C ILE A 103 -6.39 -15.85 9.75
N THR A 104 -6.92 -17.02 9.42
CA THR A 104 -6.65 -18.29 10.11
C THR A 104 -5.22 -18.79 9.84
N ASN A 105 -4.72 -19.71 10.64
CA ASN A 105 -3.39 -20.29 10.42
C ASN A 105 -3.27 -20.96 9.04
N VAL A 106 -4.30 -21.69 8.60
CA VAL A 106 -4.29 -22.37 7.30
C VAL A 106 -4.25 -21.36 6.15
N GLU A 107 -5.04 -20.29 6.22
CA GLU A 107 -5.02 -19.20 5.22
C GLU A 107 -3.69 -18.44 5.22
N TRP A 108 -3.09 -18.28 6.41
CA TRP A 108 -1.78 -17.65 6.53
C TRP A 108 -0.67 -18.50 5.90
N ASP A 109 -0.69 -19.81 6.13
CA ASP A 109 0.29 -20.74 5.56
C ASP A 109 0.18 -20.73 4.03
N ASP A 110 -1.05 -20.80 3.48
CA ASP A 110 -1.31 -20.69 2.03
C ASP A 110 -0.84 -19.35 1.45
N TYR A 111 -1.19 -18.23 2.11
CA TYR A 111 -0.75 -16.90 1.68
C TYR A 111 0.78 -16.78 1.66
N THR A 112 1.44 -17.32 2.68
CA THR A 112 2.91 -17.26 2.81
C THR A 112 3.59 -18.12 1.77
N ASP A 113 3.08 -19.32 1.49
CA ASP A 113 3.60 -20.21 0.43
C ASP A 113 3.53 -19.53 -0.94
N TRP A 114 2.39 -18.93 -1.28
CA TRP A 114 2.23 -18.14 -2.50
C TRP A 114 3.19 -16.94 -2.57
N PHE A 115 3.32 -16.20 -1.47
CA PHE A 115 4.23 -15.07 -1.40
C PHE A 115 5.68 -15.50 -1.64
N ASP A 116 6.15 -16.53 -0.94
CA ASP A 116 7.51 -17.05 -1.04
C ASP A 116 7.81 -17.60 -2.44
N TRP A 117 6.82 -18.28 -3.04
CA TRP A 117 6.92 -18.75 -4.42
C TRP A 117 7.11 -17.57 -5.40
N VAL A 118 6.30 -16.51 -5.30
CA VAL A 118 6.44 -15.32 -6.15
C VAL A 118 7.80 -14.66 -5.94
N ILE A 119 8.22 -14.45 -4.68
CA ILE A 119 9.54 -13.87 -4.36
C ILE A 119 10.66 -14.69 -5.00
N SER A 120 10.56 -16.01 -5.02
CA SER A 120 11.57 -16.90 -5.64
C SER A 120 11.61 -16.80 -7.17
N LYS A 121 10.58 -16.28 -7.83
CA LYS A 121 10.42 -16.21 -9.29
C LYS A 121 10.56 -14.81 -9.87
N THR A 122 10.46 -13.78 -9.04
CA THR A 122 10.45 -12.38 -9.47
C THR A 122 11.65 -11.64 -8.90
N ASP A 123 12.19 -10.71 -9.67
CA ASP A 123 13.20 -9.78 -9.16
C ASP A 123 12.54 -8.75 -8.24
N GLN A 124 12.85 -8.83 -6.95
CA GLN A 124 12.36 -7.90 -5.92
C GLN A 124 13.32 -6.73 -5.68
N SER A 125 14.32 -6.58 -6.51
CA SER A 125 15.28 -5.48 -6.38
C SER A 125 14.57 -4.14 -6.53
N SER A 126 14.77 -3.27 -5.56
CA SER A 126 14.34 -1.87 -5.59
C SER A 126 15.54 -0.94 -5.54
N LYS A 127 15.43 0.23 -6.14
CA LYS A 127 16.41 1.30 -5.93
C LYS A 127 16.28 1.91 -4.54
N GLY A 128 15.10 1.85 -3.94
CA GLY A 128 14.82 2.39 -2.61
C GLY A 128 13.33 2.58 -2.36
N PHE A 129 13.04 2.98 -1.15
CA PHE A 129 11.68 3.28 -0.70
C PHE A 129 11.53 4.75 -0.34
N VAL A 130 10.36 5.31 -0.61
CA VAL A 130 9.95 6.62 -0.11
C VAL A 130 8.83 6.39 0.89
N TYR A 131 9.13 6.59 2.16
CA TYR A 131 8.16 6.42 3.22
C TYR A 131 7.45 7.74 3.52
N LEU A 132 6.22 7.87 3.08
CA LEU A 132 5.35 8.97 3.48
C LEU A 132 4.77 8.66 4.86
N ARG A 133 5.27 9.33 5.88
CA ARG A 133 4.89 9.09 7.26
C ARG A 133 3.96 10.20 7.76
N ALA A 134 2.80 9.82 8.24
CA ALA A 134 1.88 10.72 8.97
C ALA A 134 1.22 9.96 10.11
N ASP A 135 0.81 10.70 11.14
CA ASP A 135 0.11 10.14 12.28
C ASP A 135 -1.24 9.56 11.86
N PRO A 136 -1.71 8.48 12.50
CA PRO A 136 -2.98 7.83 12.16
C PRO A 136 -4.18 8.78 12.18
N ASP A 137 -4.23 9.72 13.13
CA ASP A 137 -5.28 10.75 13.21
C ASP A 137 -5.34 11.64 11.96
N VAL A 138 -4.19 12.06 11.46
CA VAL A 138 -4.07 12.87 10.24
C VAL A 138 -4.53 12.07 9.03
N CYS A 139 -4.14 10.81 8.95
CA CYS A 139 -4.58 9.89 7.89
C CYS A 139 -6.09 9.69 7.94
N HIS A 140 -6.66 9.45 9.12
CA HIS A 140 -8.10 9.25 9.33
C HIS A 140 -8.91 10.48 8.91
N GLN A 141 -8.50 11.68 9.33
CA GLN A 141 -9.15 12.93 8.91
C GLN A 141 -9.15 13.10 7.38
N ARG A 142 -8.04 12.76 6.70
CA ARG A 142 -7.93 12.83 5.24
C ARG A 142 -8.83 11.82 4.53
N ILE A 143 -8.96 10.60 5.08
CA ILE A 143 -9.88 9.58 4.57
C ILE A 143 -11.33 10.07 4.65
N GLN A 144 -11.74 10.59 5.80
CA GLN A 144 -13.08 11.14 5.99
C GLN A 144 -13.37 12.31 5.03
N GLY A 145 -12.39 13.19 4.82
CA GLY A 145 -12.53 14.35 3.93
C GLY A 145 -12.65 13.97 2.44
N ARG A 146 -12.04 12.86 1.99
CA ARG A 146 -12.13 12.43 0.58
C ARG A 146 -13.35 11.57 0.26
N ALA A 147 -14.01 11.01 1.28
CA ALA A 147 -15.27 10.25 1.20
C ALA A 147 -15.30 9.19 0.06
N ARG A 148 -14.20 8.42 -0.15
CA ARG A 148 -14.18 7.35 -1.15
C ARG A 148 -15.12 6.21 -0.71
N ALA A 149 -15.92 5.71 -1.65
CA ALA A 149 -16.80 4.56 -1.40
C ALA A 149 -16.05 3.37 -0.82
N GLY A 150 -16.56 2.77 0.26
CA GLY A 150 -15.96 1.64 0.96
C GLY A 150 -14.96 2.01 2.06
N GLU A 151 -14.42 3.23 2.11
CA GLU A 151 -13.42 3.61 3.11
C GLU A 151 -14.01 4.22 4.40
N GLY A 152 -15.33 4.48 4.44
CA GLY A 152 -15.97 5.08 5.61
C GLY A 152 -15.93 4.25 6.90
N GLY A 153 -15.67 2.94 6.78
CA GLY A 153 -15.53 2.02 7.91
C GLY A 153 -14.10 1.84 8.44
N ILE A 154 -13.10 2.55 7.89
CA ILE A 154 -11.72 2.44 8.35
C ILE A 154 -11.59 3.05 9.74
N SER A 155 -11.28 2.23 10.74
CA SER A 155 -11.11 2.69 12.12
C SER A 155 -9.72 3.30 12.35
N ILE A 156 -9.62 4.12 13.39
CA ILE A 156 -8.34 4.70 13.82
C ILE A 156 -7.39 3.61 14.34
N GLU A 157 -7.92 2.59 15.01
CA GLU A 157 -7.16 1.47 15.54
C GLU A 157 -6.51 0.66 14.41
N TYR A 158 -7.22 0.46 13.30
CA TYR A 158 -6.65 -0.20 12.12
C TYR A 158 -5.52 0.63 11.49
N LEU A 159 -5.71 1.95 11.38
CA LEU A 159 -4.66 2.85 10.91
C LEU A 159 -3.45 2.88 11.85
N GLN A 160 -3.66 2.77 13.17
CA GLN A 160 -2.59 2.67 14.14
C GLN A 160 -1.76 1.40 13.92
N GLN A 161 -2.40 0.25 13.76
CA GLN A 161 -1.72 -1.02 13.49
C GLN A 161 -0.92 -0.97 12.17
N LEU A 162 -1.50 -0.41 11.12
CA LEU A 162 -0.79 -0.23 9.84
C LEU A 162 0.41 0.72 9.99
N HIS A 163 0.27 1.80 10.77
CA HIS A 163 1.34 2.76 11.04
C HIS A 163 2.53 2.09 11.73
N GLU A 164 2.26 1.34 12.81
CA GLU A 164 3.29 0.61 13.56
C GLU A 164 4.04 -0.37 12.66
N ARG A 165 3.35 -1.13 11.80
CA ARG A 165 4.00 -2.06 10.86
C ARG A 165 4.83 -1.36 9.80
N HIS A 166 4.39 -0.20 9.29
CA HIS A 166 5.22 0.60 8.38
C HIS A 166 6.48 1.11 9.08
N ASP A 167 6.36 1.64 10.30
CA ASP A 167 7.50 2.13 11.10
C ASP A 167 8.48 0.98 11.41
N ASP A 168 7.99 -0.17 11.89
CA ASP A 168 8.80 -1.35 12.19
C ASP A 168 9.63 -1.83 10.99
N TRP A 169 9.07 -1.72 9.79
CA TRP A 169 9.76 -2.11 8.57
C TRP A 169 10.63 -1.00 8.02
N LEU A 170 10.04 0.13 7.66
CA LEU A 170 10.70 1.13 6.82
C LEU A 170 11.70 2.01 7.57
N LEU A 171 11.58 2.18 8.88
CA LEU A 171 12.59 2.89 9.67
C LEU A 171 13.84 2.05 9.94
N ASN A 172 13.76 0.73 9.71
CA ASN A 172 14.88 -0.20 9.85
C ASN A 172 15.42 -0.71 8.50
N GLU A 173 14.79 -0.30 7.38
CA GLU A 173 15.20 -0.70 6.03
C GLU A 173 16.30 0.24 5.50
N SER A 174 17.18 -0.31 4.65
CA SER A 174 18.21 0.49 3.98
C SER A 174 17.62 1.25 2.78
N ASN A 175 18.23 2.39 2.45
CA ASN A 175 17.85 3.22 1.29
C ASN A 175 16.38 3.68 1.32
N VAL A 176 15.96 4.30 2.42
CA VAL A 176 14.63 4.86 2.62
C VAL A 176 14.70 6.36 2.78
N LEU A 177 13.97 7.08 1.96
CA LEU A 177 13.67 8.51 2.18
C LEU A 177 12.40 8.61 3.01
N VAL A 178 12.50 9.10 4.24
CA VAL A 178 11.33 9.35 5.11
C VAL A 178 10.88 10.80 4.95
N LEU A 179 9.60 11.01 4.61
CA LEU A 179 8.97 12.32 4.45
C LEU A 179 7.84 12.48 5.48
N ASP A 180 7.94 13.49 6.33
CA ASP A 180 6.90 13.81 7.31
C ASP A 180 5.72 14.51 6.63
N MET A 181 4.60 13.82 6.55
CA MET A 181 3.37 14.29 5.93
C MET A 181 2.34 14.84 6.93
N ASN A 182 2.69 15.03 8.19
CA ASN A 182 1.78 15.60 9.18
C ASN A 182 1.42 17.05 8.86
N ARG A 183 2.40 17.84 8.46
CA ARG A 183 2.25 19.29 8.20
C ARG A 183 2.60 19.68 6.76
N GLN A 184 3.34 18.85 6.06
CA GLN A 184 3.76 19.12 4.69
C GLN A 184 2.63 18.82 3.70
N LYS A 185 2.51 19.64 2.68
CA LYS A 185 1.66 19.37 1.53
C LYS A 185 2.42 18.48 0.54
N PRO A 186 1.73 17.72 -0.30
CA PRO A 186 2.38 16.90 -1.33
C PRO A 186 3.35 17.69 -2.22
N GLU A 187 3.02 18.94 -2.54
CA GLU A 187 3.85 19.81 -3.39
C GLU A 187 5.19 20.17 -2.74
N ASP A 188 5.22 20.30 -1.42
CA ASP A 188 6.42 20.69 -0.66
C ASP A 188 7.50 19.61 -0.66
N VAL A 189 7.11 18.33 -0.82
CA VAL A 189 8.01 17.18 -0.76
C VAL A 189 8.50 16.70 -2.12
N ILE A 190 7.99 17.24 -3.23
CA ILE A 190 8.35 16.80 -4.59
C ILE A 190 9.84 17.03 -4.89
N GLN A 191 10.41 18.16 -4.53
CA GLN A 191 11.82 18.45 -4.82
C GLN A 191 12.80 17.54 -4.06
N PRO A 192 12.69 17.34 -2.73
CA PRO A 192 13.46 16.33 -2.02
C PRO A 192 13.31 14.92 -2.61
N LEU A 193 12.08 14.54 -3.00
CA LEU A 193 11.79 13.25 -3.59
C LEU A 193 12.48 13.10 -4.96
N LEU A 194 12.37 14.08 -5.87
CA LEU A 194 13.05 14.06 -7.16
C LEU A 194 14.58 13.96 -7.02
N SER A 195 15.13 14.61 -6.00
CA SER A 195 16.57 14.51 -5.70
C SER A 195 16.96 13.09 -5.29
N PHE A 196 16.18 12.45 -4.44
CA PHE A 196 16.39 11.05 -4.02
C PHE A 196 16.25 10.06 -5.19
N LEU A 197 15.28 10.27 -6.09
CA LEU A 197 15.09 9.40 -7.25
C LEU A 197 16.27 9.44 -8.26
N ARG A 198 17.10 10.47 -8.19
CA ARG A 198 18.26 10.67 -9.08
C ARG A 198 19.60 10.20 -8.47
N SER A 199 19.61 9.91 -7.15
CA SER A 199 20.80 9.41 -6.46
C SER A 199 20.99 7.92 -6.71
#